data_69ba129023bd83c5588e3bd522f239fa
#
_entry.id   69ba129023bd83c5588e3bd522f239fa
#
_cell.length_a   1.000
_cell.length_b   1.000
_cell.length_c   1.000
_cell.angle_alpha   90.00
_cell.angle_beta   90.00
_cell.angle_gamma   90.00
#
_symmetry.space_group_name_H-M   'P 1'
#
loop_
_entity.id
_entity.type
_entity.pdbx_description
1 polymer ?
#
loop_
_entity_poly.entity_id
_entity_poly.type
_entity_poly.pdbx_seq_one_letter_code
_entity_poly.pdbx_strand_id
1 'polypeptide(L)'
;MLKTDTKAPNFILPSTSKKNYSLKDSLGKYIVIYFYPKDDTPGCTIETNDFNKFISKFKKLDCEIYGVSKDNLKSHNKFRDKYKIKFDLLADEEIKVLKKYKVWGKKKFMGREFMGVIRTTILIDKKSKIIKIWDNVKVKDHAQEVLKTLKCLSKNKKGPLFLRDL
;
A
#
# COMPACT_ATOMS: atom_id res chain seq x y z
N MET A 1 16.68 0.16 -6.03
CA MET A 1 15.31 0.40 -6.51
C MET A 1 14.51 -0.90 -6.40
N LEU A 2 13.28 -0.84 -5.92
CA LEU A 2 12.41 -2.02 -5.90
C LEU A 2 12.12 -2.47 -7.32
N LYS A 3 12.01 -3.78 -7.50
CA LYS A 3 11.73 -4.37 -8.81
C LYS A 3 10.54 -5.32 -8.73
N THR A 4 9.78 -5.39 -9.81
CA THR A 4 8.73 -6.40 -9.95
C THR A 4 9.37 -7.78 -10.09
N ASP A 5 8.58 -8.81 -9.84
CA ASP A 5 8.98 -10.22 -9.89
C ASP A 5 10.04 -10.59 -8.84
N THR A 6 10.19 -9.77 -7.80
CA THR A 6 11.07 -10.07 -6.66
C THR A 6 10.24 -10.23 -5.40
N LYS A 7 10.80 -10.97 -4.43
CA LYS A 7 10.15 -11.16 -3.14
C LYS A 7 10.06 -9.83 -2.39
N ALA A 8 8.88 -9.50 -1.87
CA ALA A 8 8.70 -8.31 -1.05
C ALA A 8 9.48 -8.46 0.26
N PRO A 9 10.30 -7.46 0.65
CA PRO A 9 11.03 -7.53 1.92
C PRO A 9 10.07 -7.65 3.10
N ASN A 10 10.33 -8.62 3.99
CA ASN A 10 9.51 -8.78 5.18
C ASN A 10 9.74 -7.62 6.15
N PHE A 11 8.71 -7.29 6.91
CA PHE A 11 8.78 -6.24 7.93
C PHE A 11 7.75 -6.49 9.00
N ILE A 12 7.93 -5.84 10.15
CA ILE A 12 6.97 -5.81 11.25
C ILE A 12 6.80 -4.35 11.66
N LEU A 13 5.57 -3.87 11.69
CA LEU A 13 5.25 -2.50 12.09
C LEU A 13 4.05 -2.45 13.03
N PRO A 14 4.01 -1.46 13.95
CA PRO A 14 2.81 -1.22 14.73
C PRO A 14 1.64 -0.86 13.83
N SER A 15 0.47 -1.38 14.16
CA SER A 15 -0.75 -1.24 13.36
C SER A 15 -1.88 -0.63 14.19
N THR A 16 -2.80 0.07 13.53
CA THR A 16 -4.01 0.60 14.15
C THR A 16 -4.93 -0.50 14.68
N SER A 17 -4.70 -1.75 14.30
CA SER A 17 -5.42 -2.92 14.84
C SER A 17 -4.99 -3.30 16.26
N LYS A 18 -4.10 -2.54 16.89
CA LYS A 18 -3.54 -2.77 18.22
C LYS A 18 -2.56 -3.94 18.30
N LYS A 19 -2.25 -4.58 17.18
CA LYS A 19 -1.24 -5.63 17.09
C LYS A 19 -0.17 -5.20 16.10
N ASN A 20 1.03 -5.72 16.27
CA ASN A 20 2.04 -5.53 15.24
C ASN A 20 1.65 -6.33 13.99
N TYR A 21 1.80 -5.70 12.84
CA TYR A 21 1.56 -6.37 11.56
C TYR A 21 2.87 -6.82 10.95
N SER A 22 2.95 -8.09 10.54
CA SER A 22 4.05 -8.63 9.77
C SER A 22 3.55 -8.97 8.37
N LEU A 23 4.37 -8.72 7.36
CA LEU A 23 3.99 -9.06 5.98
C LEU A 23 3.68 -10.57 5.85
N LYS A 24 4.34 -11.42 6.62
CA LYS A 24 4.07 -12.86 6.66
C LYS A 24 2.63 -13.20 7.02
N ASP A 25 1.98 -12.33 7.80
CA ASP A 25 0.60 -12.55 8.25
C ASP A 25 -0.39 -12.54 7.09
N SER A 26 0.01 -11.98 5.95
CA SER A 26 -0.84 -11.87 4.76
C SER A 26 -0.49 -12.87 3.66
N LEU A 27 0.34 -13.88 3.94
CA LEU A 27 0.62 -14.94 2.98
C LEU A 27 -0.68 -15.59 2.52
N GLY A 28 -0.81 -15.81 1.22
CA GLY A 28 -2.02 -16.36 0.63
C GLY A 28 -3.04 -15.33 0.19
N LYS A 29 -2.75 -14.05 0.41
CA LYS A 29 -3.60 -12.94 -0.03
C LYS A 29 -2.81 -11.98 -0.90
N TYR A 30 -3.51 -11.27 -1.79
CA TYR A 30 -2.95 -10.09 -2.44
C TYR A 30 -2.85 -8.97 -1.41
N ILE A 31 -1.84 -8.13 -1.53
CA ILE A 31 -1.63 -7.02 -0.63
C ILE A 31 -1.34 -5.75 -1.44
N VAL A 32 -2.07 -4.69 -1.13
CA VAL A 32 -1.74 -3.34 -1.60
C VAL A 32 -1.11 -2.61 -0.42
N ILE A 33 0.10 -2.11 -0.62
CA ILE A 33 0.74 -1.22 0.35
C ILE A 33 0.95 0.12 -0.36
N TYR A 34 0.39 1.19 0.22
CA TYR A 34 0.66 2.53 -0.29
C TYR A 34 1.42 3.33 0.76
N PHE A 35 2.55 3.88 0.33
CA PHE A 35 3.41 4.73 1.16
C PHE A 35 3.05 6.18 0.89
N TYR A 36 2.79 6.95 1.95
CA TYR A 36 2.35 8.34 1.81
C TYR A 36 3.05 9.24 2.82
N PRO A 37 3.17 10.55 2.50
CA PRO A 37 3.97 11.47 3.33
C PRO A 37 3.45 11.75 4.73
N LYS A 38 2.16 12.03 4.90
CA LYS A 38 1.66 12.49 6.19
C LYS A 38 0.14 12.37 6.32
N ASP A 39 -0.32 11.89 7.48
CA ASP A 39 -1.74 11.79 7.81
C ASP A 39 -2.45 13.13 7.68
N ASP A 40 -3.70 13.06 7.21
CA ASP A 40 -4.63 14.20 7.17
C ASP A 40 -4.13 15.42 6.38
N THR A 41 -3.26 15.19 5.40
CA THR A 41 -2.91 16.18 4.38
C THR A 41 -3.81 15.97 3.16
N PRO A 42 -4.03 17.00 2.31
CA PRO A 42 -5.01 16.89 1.23
C PRO A 42 -4.84 15.69 0.30
N GLY A 43 -3.63 15.48 -0.23
CA GLY A 43 -3.37 14.36 -1.15
C GLY A 43 -3.48 13.00 -0.48
N CYS A 44 -2.96 12.87 0.73
CA CYS A 44 -3.01 11.61 1.48
C CYS A 44 -4.44 11.28 1.91
N THR A 45 -5.24 12.29 2.22
CA THR A 45 -6.64 12.11 2.57
C THR A 45 -7.44 11.60 1.36
N ILE A 46 -7.23 12.18 0.19
CA ILE A 46 -7.88 11.73 -1.05
C ILE A 46 -7.50 10.27 -1.34
N GLU A 47 -6.23 9.96 -1.31
CA GLU A 47 -5.73 8.61 -1.59
C GLU A 47 -6.34 7.58 -0.64
N THR A 48 -6.30 7.86 0.65
CA THR A 48 -6.81 6.96 1.68
C THR A 48 -8.32 6.76 1.56
N ASN A 49 -9.07 7.84 1.35
CA ASN A 49 -10.53 7.76 1.17
C ASN A 49 -10.89 6.99 -0.11
N ASP A 50 -10.13 7.15 -1.17
CA ASP A 50 -10.38 6.43 -2.42
C ASP A 50 -10.16 4.93 -2.25
N PHE A 51 -9.08 4.50 -1.59
CA PHE A 51 -8.89 3.09 -1.28
C PHE A 51 -10.01 2.56 -0.37
N ASN A 52 -10.41 3.35 0.61
CA ASN A 52 -11.49 2.97 1.52
C ASN A 52 -12.83 2.80 0.80
N LYS A 53 -13.10 3.64 -0.18
CA LYS A 53 -14.29 3.57 -1.00
C LYS A 53 -14.43 2.22 -1.72
N PHE A 54 -13.31 1.66 -2.17
CA PHE A 54 -13.28 0.41 -2.91
C PHE A 54 -12.92 -0.82 -2.05
N ILE A 55 -12.86 -0.67 -0.73
CA ILE A 55 -12.37 -1.74 0.17
C ILE A 55 -13.11 -3.06 -0.02
N SER A 56 -14.42 -3.04 -0.19
CA SER A 56 -15.19 -4.27 -0.37
C SER A 56 -14.82 -4.99 -1.68
N LYS A 57 -14.52 -4.23 -2.72
CA LYS A 57 -14.10 -4.80 -4.01
C LYS A 57 -12.73 -5.43 -3.93
N PHE A 58 -11.80 -4.82 -3.18
CA PHE A 58 -10.49 -5.42 -2.90
C PHE A 58 -10.64 -6.71 -2.10
N LYS A 59 -11.48 -6.70 -1.08
CA LYS A 59 -11.72 -7.90 -0.26
C LYS A 59 -12.27 -9.07 -1.07
N LYS A 60 -13.14 -8.81 -2.03
CA LYS A 60 -13.68 -9.86 -2.91
C LYS A 60 -12.61 -10.52 -3.77
N LEU A 61 -11.48 -9.84 -3.96
CA LEU A 61 -10.34 -10.36 -4.71
C LEU A 61 -9.26 -10.95 -3.79
N ASP A 62 -9.59 -11.20 -2.52
CA ASP A 62 -8.65 -11.66 -1.51
C ASP A 62 -7.46 -10.70 -1.34
N CYS A 63 -7.74 -9.40 -1.36
CA CYS A 63 -6.72 -8.38 -1.25
C CYS A 63 -6.90 -7.54 0.02
N GLU A 64 -5.81 -7.40 0.77
CA GLU A 64 -5.73 -6.50 1.92
C GLU A 64 -5.05 -5.20 1.51
N ILE A 65 -5.36 -4.12 2.20
CA ILE A 65 -4.77 -2.81 1.95
C ILE A 65 -4.14 -2.29 3.24
N TYR A 66 -2.93 -1.75 3.13
CA TYR A 66 -2.24 -1.11 4.25
C TYR A 66 -1.64 0.22 3.79
N GLY A 67 -1.89 1.27 4.57
CA GLY A 67 -1.20 2.55 4.37
C GLY A 67 -0.01 2.63 5.32
N VAL A 68 1.12 3.13 4.86
CA VAL A 68 2.35 3.25 5.64
C VAL A 68 2.88 4.67 5.53
N SER A 69 3.16 5.28 6.68
CA SER A 69 3.86 6.55 6.76
C SER A 69 4.74 6.58 8.00
N LYS A 70 5.49 7.68 8.19
CA LYS A 70 6.29 7.85 9.40
C LYS A 70 5.50 8.38 10.59
N ASP A 71 4.21 8.65 10.43
CA ASP A 71 3.36 9.11 11.52
C ASP A 71 3.24 8.03 12.60
N ASN A 72 3.00 8.45 13.84
CA ASN A 72 2.84 7.53 14.96
C ASN A 72 1.42 6.95 14.99
N LEU A 73 1.20 5.95 15.84
CA LEU A 73 -0.11 5.31 15.96
C LEU A 73 -1.21 6.25 16.42
N LYS A 74 -0.89 7.20 17.29
CA LYS A 74 -1.86 8.18 17.76
C LYS A 74 -2.41 8.99 16.57
N SER A 75 -1.53 9.45 15.71
CA SER A 75 -1.89 10.16 14.47
C SER A 75 -2.70 9.27 13.55
N HIS A 76 -2.24 8.04 13.32
CA HIS A 76 -2.93 7.07 12.46
C HIS A 76 -4.33 6.73 12.97
N ASN A 77 -4.49 6.51 14.25
CA ASN A 77 -5.81 6.22 14.84
C ASN A 77 -6.76 7.41 14.68
N LYS A 78 -6.26 8.62 14.90
CA LYS A 78 -7.05 9.85 14.70
C LYS A 78 -7.49 10.00 13.25
N PHE A 79 -6.57 9.79 12.31
CA PHE A 79 -6.85 9.88 10.88
C PHE A 79 -7.86 8.80 10.46
N ARG A 80 -7.65 7.57 10.90
CA ARG A 80 -8.52 6.44 10.61
C ARG A 80 -9.94 6.67 11.13
N ASP A 81 -10.06 7.15 12.37
CA ASP A 81 -11.36 7.41 13.00
C ASP A 81 -12.08 8.58 12.30
N LYS A 82 -11.36 9.64 11.99
CA LYS A 82 -11.93 10.83 11.33
C LYS A 82 -12.63 10.50 10.02
N TYR A 83 -12.04 9.63 9.23
CA TYR A 83 -12.57 9.29 7.91
C TYR A 83 -13.18 7.89 7.84
N LYS A 84 -13.33 7.22 8.95
CA LYS A 84 -13.94 5.87 9.05
C LYS A 84 -13.27 4.88 8.10
N ILE A 85 -11.95 4.85 8.13
CA ILE A 85 -11.15 3.98 7.28
C ILE A 85 -11.26 2.54 7.77
N LYS A 86 -11.55 1.62 6.86
CA LYS A 86 -11.83 0.20 7.17
C LYS A 86 -10.64 -0.72 7.01
N PHE A 87 -9.47 -0.18 6.80
CA PHE A 87 -8.23 -0.95 6.76
C PHE A 87 -7.22 -0.34 7.72
N ASP A 88 -6.12 -1.05 7.97
CA ASP A 88 -5.17 -0.60 8.96
C ASP A 88 -4.07 0.29 8.39
N LEU A 89 -3.63 1.24 9.21
CA LEU A 89 -2.49 2.09 8.93
C LEU A 89 -1.32 1.62 9.78
N LEU A 90 -0.14 1.61 9.21
CA LEU A 90 1.09 1.11 9.83
C LEU A 90 2.04 2.26 10.10
N ALA A 91 2.62 2.27 11.29
CA ALA A 91 3.49 3.35 11.75
C ALA A 91 4.97 2.97 11.61
N ASP A 92 5.69 3.66 10.71
CA ASP A 92 7.12 3.47 10.52
C ASP A 92 7.88 4.72 10.99
N GLU A 93 7.80 5.02 12.29
CA GLU A 93 8.36 6.23 12.87
C GLU A 93 9.87 6.36 12.64
N GLU A 94 10.59 5.25 12.62
CA GLU A 94 12.04 5.22 12.42
C GLU A 94 12.45 5.14 10.95
N ILE A 95 11.49 5.19 10.05
CA ILE A 95 11.67 5.14 8.59
C ILE A 95 12.44 3.93 8.06
N LYS A 96 12.54 2.87 8.86
CA LYS A 96 13.27 1.64 8.49
C LYS A 96 12.65 0.93 7.30
N VAL A 97 11.32 0.77 7.33
CA VAL A 97 10.59 0.09 6.25
C VAL A 97 10.55 0.99 5.00
N LEU A 98 10.35 2.29 5.19
CA LEU A 98 10.38 3.25 4.09
C LEU A 98 11.71 3.19 3.33
N LYS A 99 12.83 3.07 4.05
CA LYS A 99 14.14 2.91 3.43
C LYS A 99 14.31 1.53 2.78
N LYS A 100 13.84 0.49 3.45
CA LYS A 100 13.91 -0.89 2.96
C LYS A 100 13.17 -1.05 1.64
N TYR A 101 12.03 -0.37 1.49
CA TYR A 101 11.24 -0.38 0.26
C TYR A 101 11.66 0.70 -0.73
N LYS A 102 12.73 1.45 -0.44
CA LYS A 102 13.32 2.44 -1.35
C LYS A 102 12.37 3.58 -1.70
N VAL A 103 11.48 3.94 -0.77
CA VAL A 103 10.50 5.00 -0.95
C VAL A 103 10.83 6.27 -0.15
N TRP A 104 11.96 6.26 0.57
CA TRP A 104 12.46 7.43 1.28
C TRP A 104 13.55 8.07 0.44
N GLY A 105 13.34 9.30 0.00
CA GLY A 105 14.28 9.95 -0.90
C GLY A 105 14.16 11.46 -0.95
N LYS A 106 14.96 12.09 -1.80
CA LYS A 106 14.95 13.53 -2.00
C LYS A 106 13.70 13.98 -2.73
N LYS A 107 13.08 15.02 -2.18
CA LYS A 107 11.93 15.70 -2.78
C LYS A 107 12.23 17.18 -2.94
N LYS A 108 11.64 17.80 -3.96
CA LYS A 108 11.70 19.25 -4.15
C LYS A 108 10.32 19.83 -4.01
N PHE A 109 10.22 20.90 -3.23
CA PHE A 109 8.97 21.65 -3.10
C PHE A 109 9.30 23.12 -2.89
N MET A 110 8.81 23.97 -3.78
CA MET A 110 9.04 25.43 -3.75
C MET A 110 10.52 25.81 -3.65
N GLY A 111 11.36 25.15 -4.46
CA GLY A 111 12.79 25.42 -4.50
C GLY A 111 13.61 24.83 -3.37
N ARG A 112 12.98 24.14 -2.42
CA ARG A 112 13.67 23.48 -1.31
C ARG A 112 13.79 22.00 -1.55
N GLU A 113 14.97 21.44 -1.27
CA GLU A 113 15.19 19.99 -1.24
C GLU A 113 15.05 19.49 0.18
N PHE A 114 14.38 18.35 0.35
CA PHE A 114 14.26 17.70 1.65
C PHE A 114 14.09 16.20 1.46
N MET A 115 14.35 15.45 2.52
CA MET A 115 14.10 14.00 2.51
C MET A 115 12.67 13.72 2.94
N GLY A 116 12.01 12.85 2.23
CA GLY A 116 10.62 12.49 2.53
C GLY A 116 10.17 11.25 1.82
N VAL A 117 8.90 10.90 2.02
CA VAL A 117 8.29 9.74 1.37
C VAL A 117 7.95 10.09 -0.07
N ILE A 118 8.50 9.31 -0.99
CA ILE A 118 8.09 9.35 -2.39
C ILE A 118 6.82 8.51 -2.48
N ARG A 119 5.69 9.15 -2.78
CA ARG A 119 4.40 8.48 -2.82
C ARG A 119 4.44 7.29 -3.77
N THR A 120 4.31 6.09 -3.22
CA THR A 120 4.50 4.84 -3.95
C THR A 120 3.44 3.84 -3.50
N THR A 121 2.91 3.09 -4.46
CA THR A 121 2.02 1.96 -4.17
C THR A 121 2.63 0.70 -4.75
N ILE A 122 2.58 -0.39 -4.00
CA ILE A 122 3.01 -1.69 -4.49
C ILE A 122 1.87 -2.69 -4.37
N LEU A 123 1.82 -3.61 -5.32
CA LEU A 123 0.89 -4.73 -5.31
C LEU A 123 1.70 -6.01 -5.18
N ILE A 124 1.38 -6.81 -4.17
CA ILE A 124 2.08 -8.04 -3.81
C ILE A 124 1.13 -9.20 -4.03
N ASP A 125 1.62 -10.30 -4.61
CA ASP A 125 0.81 -11.47 -4.87
C ASP A 125 0.72 -12.41 -3.66
N LYS A 126 -0.02 -13.52 -3.83
CA LYS A 126 -0.27 -14.48 -2.75
C LYS A 126 0.98 -15.21 -2.28
N LYS A 127 2.06 -15.15 -3.04
CA LYS A 127 3.37 -15.76 -2.70
C LYS A 127 4.38 -14.73 -2.21
N SER A 128 3.91 -13.54 -1.84
CA SER A 128 4.74 -12.44 -1.35
C SER A 128 5.70 -11.85 -2.40
N LYS A 129 5.35 -11.96 -3.67
CA LYS A 129 6.13 -11.40 -4.77
C LYS A 129 5.53 -10.05 -5.19
N ILE A 130 6.37 -9.04 -5.41
CA ILE A 130 5.94 -7.75 -5.93
C ILE A 130 5.59 -7.91 -7.40
N ILE A 131 4.34 -7.62 -7.77
CA ILE A 131 3.88 -7.80 -9.16
C ILE A 131 3.59 -6.48 -9.86
N LYS A 132 3.48 -5.38 -9.13
CA LYS A 132 3.31 -4.06 -9.73
C LYS A 132 3.81 -2.97 -8.78
N ILE A 133 4.43 -1.93 -9.32
CA ILE A 133 4.91 -0.77 -8.58
C ILE A 133 4.42 0.49 -9.29
N TRP A 134 3.80 1.40 -8.53
CA TRP A 134 3.47 2.75 -8.98
C TRP A 134 4.31 3.72 -8.14
N ASP A 135 5.27 4.38 -8.74
CA ASP A 135 6.07 5.39 -8.05
C ASP A 135 5.60 6.80 -8.46
N ASN A 136 6.02 7.80 -7.67
CA ASN A 136 5.61 9.19 -7.90
C ASN A 136 4.11 9.33 -8.17
N VAL A 137 3.31 8.68 -7.34
CA VAL A 137 1.86 8.55 -7.51
C VAL A 137 1.16 9.91 -7.49
N LYS A 138 0.28 10.11 -8.46
CA LYS A 138 -0.72 11.18 -8.45
C LYS A 138 -2.02 10.56 -7.96
N VAL A 139 -2.62 11.18 -6.94
CA VAL A 139 -3.72 10.52 -6.20
C VAL A 139 -5.03 10.41 -6.97
N LYS A 140 -5.25 11.29 -7.96
CA LYS A 140 -6.49 11.27 -8.74
C LYS A 140 -6.66 9.93 -9.45
N ASP A 141 -7.78 9.25 -9.18
CA ASP A 141 -8.15 7.97 -9.79
C ASP A 141 -7.12 6.83 -9.56
N HIS A 142 -6.17 7.04 -8.65
CA HIS A 142 -5.12 6.04 -8.40
C HIS A 142 -5.66 4.74 -7.82
N ALA A 143 -6.49 4.82 -6.77
CA ALA A 143 -7.05 3.61 -6.14
C ALA A 143 -7.86 2.78 -7.14
N GLN A 144 -8.59 3.45 -8.03
CA GLN A 144 -9.35 2.80 -9.08
C GLN A 144 -8.44 2.08 -10.08
N GLU A 145 -7.33 2.70 -10.45
CA GLU A 145 -6.32 2.09 -11.32
C GLU A 145 -5.70 0.85 -10.68
N VAL A 146 -5.36 0.91 -9.39
CA VAL A 146 -4.83 -0.23 -8.64
C VAL A 146 -5.83 -1.38 -8.63
N LEU A 147 -7.09 -1.09 -8.36
CA LEU A 147 -8.15 -2.10 -8.37
C LEU A 147 -8.29 -2.75 -9.75
N LYS A 148 -8.28 -1.95 -10.81
CA LYS A 148 -8.38 -2.44 -12.19
C LYS A 148 -7.19 -3.35 -12.52
N THR A 149 -5.99 -2.96 -12.14
CA THR A 149 -4.78 -3.75 -12.35
C THR A 149 -4.87 -5.08 -11.61
N LEU A 150 -5.31 -5.07 -10.36
CA LEU A 150 -5.51 -6.29 -9.58
C LEU A 150 -6.51 -7.24 -10.25
N LYS A 151 -7.63 -6.71 -10.73
CA LYS A 151 -8.63 -7.52 -11.43
C LYS A 151 -8.02 -8.21 -12.65
N CYS A 152 -7.25 -7.47 -13.45
CA CYS A 152 -6.60 -8.02 -14.65
C CYS A 152 -5.59 -9.12 -14.32
N LEU A 153 -4.73 -8.87 -13.34
CA LEU A 153 -3.70 -9.84 -12.93
C LEU A 153 -4.31 -11.10 -12.31
N SER A 154 -5.38 -10.93 -11.53
CA SER A 154 -6.10 -12.04 -10.93
C SER A 154 -6.76 -12.91 -11.99
N LYS A 155 -7.37 -12.33 -13.01
CA LYS A 155 -7.97 -13.06 -14.14
C LYS A 155 -6.92 -13.79 -14.99
N ASN A 156 -5.81 -13.12 -15.27
CA ASN A 156 -4.74 -13.69 -16.09
C ASN A 156 -4.14 -14.94 -15.44
N LYS A 157 -4.02 -14.96 -14.12
CA LYS A 157 -3.56 -16.16 -13.40
C LYS A 157 -4.56 -17.31 -13.47
N LYS A 158 -5.85 -17.01 -13.48
CA LYS A 158 -6.90 -18.03 -13.58
C LYS A 158 -7.07 -18.53 -15.00
N GLY A 159 -6.92 -17.65 -16.00
CA GLY A 159 -7.14 -17.97 -17.38
C GLY A 159 -6.31 -19.13 -17.92
N PRO A 160 -4.97 -19.09 -17.85
CA PRO A 160 -4.13 -20.18 -18.34
C PRO A 160 -4.38 -21.51 -17.63
N LEU A 161 -4.59 -21.47 -16.32
CA LEU A 161 -4.92 -22.67 -15.55
C LEU A 161 -6.26 -23.25 -15.97
N PHE A 162 -7.23 -22.38 -16.14
CA PHE A 162 -8.56 -22.79 -16.56
C PHE A 162 -8.53 -23.46 -17.93
N LEU A 163 -7.79 -22.90 -18.87
CA LEU A 163 -7.64 -23.47 -20.21
C LEU A 163 -6.94 -24.82 -20.18
N ARG A 164 -6.02 -25.04 -19.27
CA ARG A 164 -5.34 -26.33 -19.12
C ARG A 164 -6.25 -27.38 -18.50
N ASP A 165 -7.16 -26.97 -17.65
CA ASP A 165 -8.10 -27.88 -17.01
C ASP A 165 -9.19 -28.33 -17.98
N LEU A 166 -9.33 -27.64 -19.08
CA LEU A 166 -10.25 -28.04 -20.15
C LEU A 166 -9.62 -29.06 -21.08
#